data_ba7c7743201e631065627e776a45d8c9
#
_entry.id   ba7c7743201e631065627e776a45d8c9
#
_cell.length_a   1.000
_cell.length_b   1.000
_cell.length_c   1.000
_cell.angle_alpha   90.00
_cell.angle_beta   90.00
_cell.angle_gamma   90.00
#
_symmetry.space_group_name_H-M   'P 1'
#
loop_
_entity.id
_entity.type
_entity.pdbx_description
1 polymer ?
#
loop_
_entity_poly.entity_id
_entity_poly.type
_entity_poly.pdbx_seq_one_letter_code
_entity_poly.pdbx_strand_id
1 'polypeptide(L)'
;MINSEINKGICAVSVAPIRASISHQSEMVSQLLYGETIDIQEIKGDFAKIKVHFDGYEGWISTNQISIFSDENSLDIDPQIVTETFIIANLPEGKILLSMGSEVRLKSDKNFTKPDFDTIAETAKQFLNVPYLWSGRSFFGVDCSGFVQLVCKIHGISLPRDAYQQAEIGE
;
A
#
# COMPACT_ATOMS: atom_id res chain seq x y z
N MET A 1 17.27 -18.23 18.70
CA MET A 1 18.09 -17.96 17.50
C MET A 1 17.10 -17.82 16.36
N ILE A 2 16.80 -16.59 15.95
CA ILE A 2 15.91 -16.30 14.82
C ILE A 2 16.75 -16.58 13.58
N ASN A 3 16.35 -17.58 12.79
CA ASN A 3 16.96 -17.85 11.49
C ASN A 3 16.91 -16.56 10.67
N SER A 4 18.00 -16.23 10.01
CA SER A 4 18.17 -15.06 9.16
C SER A 4 17.45 -15.20 7.79
N GLU A 5 16.33 -15.87 7.73
CA GLU A 5 15.45 -15.85 6.57
C GLU A 5 14.63 -14.56 6.65
N ILE A 6 14.85 -13.69 5.68
CA ILE A 6 14.03 -12.48 5.50
C ILE A 6 12.60 -12.95 5.29
N ASN A 7 11.76 -12.79 6.31
CA ASN A 7 10.34 -13.08 6.17
C ASN A 7 9.71 -11.98 5.31
N LYS A 8 8.95 -12.38 4.32
CA LYS A 8 8.16 -11.49 3.47
C LYS A 8 6.72 -11.46 3.95
N GLY A 9 6.03 -10.42 3.62
CA GLY A 9 4.62 -10.27 3.94
C GLY A 9 3.85 -9.48 2.89
N ILE A 10 2.55 -9.50 3.02
CA ILE A 10 1.61 -8.77 2.18
C ILE A 10 0.52 -8.15 3.04
N CYS A 11 0.06 -6.96 2.70
CA CYS A 11 -1.08 -6.34 3.36
C CYS A 11 -2.36 -7.14 3.12
N ALA A 12 -2.99 -7.61 4.19
CA ALA A 12 -4.18 -8.48 4.14
C ALA A 12 -5.50 -7.71 4.41
N VAL A 13 -5.42 -6.44 4.72
CA VAL A 13 -6.58 -5.58 4.97
C VAL A 13 -6.65 -4.45 3.95
N SER A 14 -7.80 -3.79 3.86
CA SER A 14 -8.04 -2.69 2.90
C SER A 14 -6.94 -1.62 2.94
N VAL A 15 -6.64 -1.12 4.14
CA VAL A 15 -5.59 -0.15 4.43
C VAL A 15 -5.06 -0.41 5.83
N ALA A 16 -3.76 -0.54 5.98
CA ALA A 16 -3.10 -0.73 7.27
C ALA A 16 -2.23 0.49 7.63
N PRO A 17 -2.34 1.05 8.85
CA PRO A 17 -1.46 2.14 9.28
C PRO A 17 -0.06 1.63 9.56
N ILE A 18 0.93 2.32 9.01
CA ILE A 18 2.34 2.18 9.37
C ILE A 18 2.64 3.22 10.44
N ARG A 19 3.26 2.81 11.53
CA ARG A 19 3.47 3.63 12.72
C ARG A 19 4.94 3.90 12.99
N ALA A 20 5.22 5.04 13.62
CA ALA A 20 6.59 5.42 14.00
C ALA A 20 7.19 4.51 15.08
N SER A 21 6.37 3.91 15.94
CA SER A 21 6.83 3.01 17.02
C SER A 21 5.82 1.92 17.34
N ILE A 22 6.21 0.98 18.21
CA ILE A 22 5.45 -0.21 18.62
C ILE A 22 4.28 0.20 19.53
N SER A 23 3.25 0.83 18.97
CA SER A 23 2.03 1.20 19.70
C SER A 23 0.92 1.59 18.74
N HIS A 24 -0.32 1.17 19.04
CA HIS A 24 -1.50 1.65 18.32
C HIS A 24 -1.75 3.15 18.50
N GLN A 25 -1.20 3.76 19.54
CA GLN A 25 -1.29 5.20 19.83
C GLN A 25 -0.15 6.00 19.21
N SER A 26 0.89 5.33 18.66
CA SER A 26 1.99 6.01 17.99
C SER A 26 1.49 6.72 16.74
N GLU A 27 2.19 7.79 16.36
CA GLU A 27 1.94 8.51 15.12
C GLU A 27 1.87 7.56 13.93
N MET A 28 0.86 7.71 13.10
CA MET A 28 0.82 7.11 11.78
C MET A 28 1.77 7.89 10.88
N VAL A 29 2.71 7.20 10.25
CA VAL A 29 3.72 7.82 9.38
C VAL A 29 3.50 7.49 7.90
N SER A 30 2.74 6.45 7.60
CA SER A 30 2.29 6.08 6.25
C SER A 30 1.15 5.06 6.34
N GLN A 31 0.68 4.60 5.20
CA GLN A 31 -0.30 3.52 5.06
C GLN A 31 0.21 2.47 4.09
N LEU A 32 -0.09 1.20 4.35
CA LEU A 32 0.09 0.08 3.45
C LEU A 32 -1.26 -0.29 2.85
N LEU A 33 -1.36 -0.36 1.53
CA LEU A 33 -2.58 -0.74 0.84
C LEU A 33 -2.67 -2.25 0.66
N TYR A 34 -3.87 -2.79 0.52
CA TYR A 34 -4.10 -4.21 0.25
C TYR A 34 -3.22 -4.71 -0.89
N GLY A 35 -2.59 -5.85 -0.65
CA GLY A 35 -1.75 -6.53 -1.63
C GLY A 35 -0.34 -5.99 -1.81
N GLU A 36 -0.02 -4.83 -1.22
CA GLU A 36 1.36 -4.34 -1.21
C GLU A 36 2.27 -5.25 -0.39
N THR A 37 3.46 -5.50 -0.92
CA THR A 37 4.43 -6.43 -0.34
C THR A 37 5.49 -5.72 0.50
N ILE A 38 5.99 -6.44 1.49
CA ILE A 38 6.93 -5.94 2.49
C ILE A 38 8.00 -6.96 2.83
N ASP A 39 9.18 -6.48 3.20
CA ASP A 39 10.14 -7.25 3.99
C ASP A 39 9.87 -7.05 5.48
N ILE A 40 9.94 -8.13 6.25
CA ILE A 40 9.79 -8.10 7.71
C ILE A 40 11.19 -8.15 8.32
N GLN A 41 11.60 -7.05 8.93
CA GLN A 41 12.92 -6.89 9.54
C GLN A 41 12.97 -7.43 10.97
N GLU A 42 11.86 -7.26 11.72
CA GLU A 42 11.78 -7.63 13.13
C GLU A 42 10.33 -7.86 13.54
N ILE A 43 10.08 -8.78 14.48
CA ILE A 43 8.75 -8.95 15.12
C ILE A 43 8.94 -8.76 16.63
N LYS A 44 8.13 -7.86 17.21
CA LYS A 44 8.04 -7.59 18.65
C LYS A 44 6.60 -7.58 19.11
N GLY A 45 6.21 -8.62 19.87
CA GLY A 45 4.82 -8.80 20.28
C GLY A 45 3.88 -8.84 19.08
N ASP A 46 2.88 -7.99 19.07
CA ASP A 46 1.88 -7.92 18.00
C ASP A 46 2.27 -6.95 16.87
N PHE A 47 3.53 -6.52 16.81
CA PHE A 47 4.03 -5.60 15.79
C PHE A 47 5.20 -6.19 15.00
N ALA A 48 5.25 -5.86 13.72
CA ALA A 48 6.38 -6.11 12.83
C ALA A 48 7.01 -4.80 12.38
N LYS A 49 8.34 -4.71 12.41
CA LYS A 49 9.08 -3.67 11.70
C LYS A 49 9.21 -4.10 10.25
N ILE A 50 8.77 -3.25 9.35
CA ILE A 50 8.65 -3.57 7.94
C ILE A 50 9.40 -2.57 7.07
N LYS A 51 9.74 -3.04 5.86
CA LYS A 51 10.14 -2.19 4.74
C LYS A 51 9.22 -2.47 3.55
N VAL A 52 8.55 -1.44 3.06
CA VAL A 52 7.63 -1.52 1.93
C VAL A 52 8.42 -1.65 0.63
N HIS A 53 8.04 -2.61 -0.23
CA HIS A 53 8.77 -2.80 -1.50
C HIS A 53 8.51 -1.66 -2.50
N PHE A 54 7.34 -1.06 -2.48
CA PHE A 54 6.95 -0.02 -3.43
C PHE A 54 7.83 1.25 -3.34
N ASP A 55 8.09 1.73 -2.12
CA ASP A 55 8.76 3.01 -1.89
C ASP A 55 9.95 2.94 -0.90
N GLY A 56 10.21 1.76 -0.35
CA GLY A 56 11.25 1.55 0.65
C GLY A 56 10.95 2.12 2.03
N TYR A 57 9.70 2.60 2.27
CA TYR A 57 9.33 3.19 3.55
C TYR A 57 9.40 2.18 4.70
N GLU A 58 9.90 2.62 5.84
CA GLU A 58 10.06 1.78 7.02
C GLU A 58 9.19 2.25 8.18
N GLY A 59 8.68 1.30 8.96
CA GLY A 59 7.92 1.58 10.18
C GLY A 59 7.37 0.33 10.82
N TRP A 60 6.44 0.49 11.75
CA TRP A 60 5.84 -0.60 12.51
C TRP A 60 4.40 -0.81 12.09
N ILE A 61 4.02 -2.08 11.90
CA ILE A 61 2.66 -2.48 11.55
C ILE A 61 2.18 -3.58 12.49
N SER A 62 0.87 -3.62 12.78
CA SER A 62 0.30 -4.72 13.55
C SER A 62 0.28 -6.01 12.71
N THR A 63 0.76 -7.11 13.28
CA THR A 63 0.91 -8.40 12.58
C THR A 63 -0.42 -9.00 12.13
N ASN A 64 -1.53 -8.64 12.76
CA ASN A 64 -2.87 -9.08 12.36
C ASN A 64 -3.40 -8.41 11.07
N GLN A 65 -2.68 -7.44 10.52
CA GLN A 65 -3.04 -6.73 9.29
C GLN A 65 -2.24 -7.19 8.08
N ILE A 66 -1.33 -8.13 8.28
CA ILE A 66 -0.47 -8.69 7.23
C ILE A 66 -0.53 -10.21 7.22
N SER A 67 -0.33 -10.80 6.05
CA SER A 67 -0.04 -12.22 5.91
C SER A 67 1.45 -12.41 5.70
N ILE A 68 2.08 -13.24 6.53
CA ILE A 68 3.52 -13.51 6.51
C ILE A 68 3.76 -14.84 5.77
N PHE A 69 4.75 -14.87 4.91
CA PHE A 69 5.17 -16.08 4.19
C PHE A 69 6.69 -16.15 4.07
N SER A 70 7.21 -17.37 4.04
CA SER A 70 8.64 -17.66 3.91
C SER A 70 9.05 -18.07 2.51
N ASP A 71 8.10 -18.38 1.64
CA ASP A 71 8.35 -18.85 0.28
C ASP A 71 8.12 -17.74 -0.74
N GLU A 72 9.16 -17.41 -1.52
CA GLU A 72 9.10 -16.40 -2.59
C GLU A 72 8.10 -16.77 -3.70
N ASN A 73 7.85 -18.07 -3.91
CA ASN A 73 6.89 -18.55 -4.91
C ASN A 73 5.42 -18.29 -4.52
N SER A 74 5.15 -17.82 -3.31
CA SER A 74 3.79 -17.48 -2.86
C SER A 74 3.16 -16.30 -3.61
N LEU A 75 3.95 -15.56 -4.41
CA LEU A 75 3.53 -14.39 -5.17
C LEU A 75 3.76 -14.53 -6.68
N ASP A 76 3.57 -15.73 -7.24
CA ASP A 76 3.82 -16.04 -8.66
C ASP A 76 2.94 -15.26 -9.66
N ILE A 77 2.04 -14.42 -9.19
CA ILE A 77 1.14 -13.62 -10.02
C ILE A 77 1.50 -12.15 -9.87
N ASP A 78 1.81 -11.50 -11.00
CA ASP A 78 1.99 -10.06 -11.04
C ASP A 78 0.73 -9.34 -10.56
N PRO A 79 0.88 -8.35 -9.67
CA PRO A 79 -0.27 -7.62 -9.16
C PRO A 79 -0.90 -6.76 -10.25
N GLN A 80 -2.22 -6.74 -10.25
CA GLN A 80 -2.99 -5.73 -10.97
C GLN A 80 -3.32 -4.59 -10.01
N ILE A 81 -3.04 -3.36 -10.41
CA ILE A 81 -3.32 -2.17 -9.59
C ILE A 81 -4.79 -1.78 -9.77
N VAL A 82 -5.50 -1.58 -8.66
CA VAL A 82 -6.85 -1.00 -8.67
C VAL A 82 -6.76 0.44 -9.13
N THR A 83 -7.39 0.75 -10.24
CA THR A 83 -7.38 2.08 -10.87
C THR A 83 -8.67 2.86 -10.63
N GLU A 84 -9.77 2.18 -10.31
CA GLU A 84 -11.00 2.80 -9.85
C GLU A 84 -10.80 3.43 -8.47
N THR A 85 -11.58 4.43 -8.14
CA THR A 85 -11.54 5.12 -6.83
C THR A 85 -11.62 4.12 -5.67
N PHE A 86 -12.48 3.12 -5.79
CA PHE A 86 -12.53 1.92 -4.96
C PHE A 86 -13.27 0.80 -5.69
N ILE A 87 -12.99 -0.43 -5.28
CA ILE A 87 -13.73 -1.63 -5.71
C ILE A 87 -14.14 -2.45 -4.49
N ILE A 88 -15.16 -3.29 -4.65
CA ILE A 88 -15.49 -4.34 -3.69
C ILE A 88 -15.02 -5.67 -4.27
N ALA A 89 -14.05 -6.29 -3.64
CA ALA A 89 -13.57 -7.63 -3.99
C ALA A 89 -14.21 -8.69 -3.10
N ASN A 90 -14.44 -9.88 -3.67
CA ASN A 90 -14.88 -11.05 -2.92
C ASN A 90 -13.65 -11.93 -2.64
N LEU A 91 -13.29 -12.06 -1.38
CA LEU A 91 -12.27 -12.97 -0.89
C LEU A 91 -12.92 -14.19 -0.26
N PRO A 92 -12.19 -15.31 -0.06
CA PRO A 92 -12.70 -16.47 0.66
C PRO A 92 -13.27 -16.13 2.05
N GLU A 93 -12.65 -15.18 2.73
CA GLU A 93 -12.99 -14.72 4.08
C GLU A 93 -14.15 -13.70 4.10
N GLY A 94 -14.59 -13.20 2.93
CA GLY A 94 -15.65 -12.22 2.82
C GLY A 94 -15.37 -11.08 1.84
N LYS A 95 -16.20 -10.04 1.91
CA LYS A 95 -16.05 -8.86 1.05
C LYS A 95 -15.05 -7.88 1.65
N ILE A 96 -14.20 -7.31 0.80
CA ILE A 96 -13.27 -6.24 1.16
C ILE A 96 -13.44 -5.05 0.24
N LEU A 97 -13.38 -3.84 0.81
CA LEU A 97 -13.35 -2.59 0.05
C LEU A 97 -11.89 -2.21 -0.22
N LEU A 98 -11.51 -2.13 -1.48
CA LEU A 98 -10.13 -1.82 -1.90
C LEU A 98 -10.06 -0.41 -2.46
N SER A 99 -9.11 0.36 -1.97
CA SER A 99 -8.79 1.70 -2.48
C SER A 99 -8.07 1.65 -3.82
N MET A 100 -8.21 2.69 -4.61
CA MET A 100 -7.28 3.00 -5.70
C MET A 100 -5.82 2.80 -5.23
N GLY A 101 -5.00 2.17 -6.07
CA GLY A 101 -3.61 1.86 -5.75
C GLY A 101 -3.37 0.54 -5.02
N SER A 102 -4.42 -0.16 -4.55
CA SER A 102 -4.32 -1.53 -4.03
C SER A 102 -3.84 -2.49 -5.11
N GLU A 103 -3.18 -3.56 -4.70
CA GLU A 103 -2.61 -4.59 -5.57
C GLU A 103 -3.38 -5.90 -5.43
N VAL A 104 -3.95 -6.38 -6.52
CA VAL A 104 -4.78 -7.59 -6.52
C VAL A 104 -4.09 -8.68 -7.33
N ARG A 105 -3.89 -9.86 -6.73
CA ARG A 105 -3.32 -11.06 -7.35
C ARG A 105 -4.40 -12.12 -7.46
N LEU A 106 -5.30 -11.96 -8.43
CA LEU A 106 -6.36 -12.91 -8.70
C LEU A 106 -6.12 -13.63 -10.02
N LYS A 107 -6.21 -14.94 -10.02
CA LYS A 107 -6.40 -15.74 -11.24
C LYS A 107 -7.85 -15.53 -11.71
N SER A 108 -8.18 -14.38 -12.23
CA SER A 108 -9.52 -14.13 -12.75
C SER A 108 -9.44 -13.50 -14.14
N ASP A 109 -10.38 -13.90 -15.01
CA ASP A 109 -10.59 -13.31 -16.34
C ASP A 109 -11.13 -11.87 -16.28
N LYS A 110 -11.26 -11.30 -15.11
CA LYS A 110 -11.54 -9.87 -14.97
C LYS A 110 -10.26 -9.11 -15.21
N ASN A 111 -10.07 -8.68 -16.44
CA ASN A 111 -9.15 -7.60 -16.76
C ASN A 111 -9.58 -6.39 -15.91
N PHE A 112 -8.82 -6.09 -14.85
CA PHE A 112 -8.86 -4.76 -14.28
C PHE A 112 -8.46 -3.84 -15.43
N THR A 113 -9.37 -3.02 -15.86
CA THR A 113 -9.17 -2.12 -16.98
C THR A 113 -7.96 -1.24 -16.68
N LYS A 114 -7.11 -1.02 -17.69
CA LYS A 114 -6.13 0.08 -17.64
C LYS A 114 -6.90 1.33 -17.19
N PRO A 115 -6.23 2.24 -16.43
CA PRO A 115 -6.91 3.47 -16.01
C PRO A 115 -7.59 4.10 -17.23
N ASP A 116 -8.88 4.37 -17.07
CA ASP A 116 -9.68 5.05 -18.09
C ASP A 116 -9.27 6.54 -18.22
N PHE A 117 -8.17 6.89 -17.54
CA PHE A 117 -7.60 8.24 -17.47
C PHE A 117 -6.30 8.29 -18.27
N ASP A 118 -6.35 8.97 -19.39
CA ASP A 118 -5.20 9.11 -20.27
C ASP A 118 -4.11 10.01 -19.68
N THR A 119 -4.41 10.76 -18.63
CA THR A 119 -3.48 11.72 -18.04
C THR A 119 -3.43 11.68 -16.50
N ILE A 120 -2.26 12.02 -15.96
CA ILE A 120 -2.05 12.22 -14.51
C ILE A 120 -3.05 13.22 -13.94
N ALA A 121 -3.39 14.28 -14.70
CA ALA A 121 -4.32 15.32 -14.27
C ALA A 121 -5.77 14.78 -14.12
N GLU A 122 -6.20 13.86 -14.97
CA GLU A 122 -7.52 13.22 -14.87
C GLU A 122 -7.59 12.29 -13.67
N THR A 123 -6.56 11.49 -13.43
CA THR A 123 -6.46 10.68 -12.21
C THR A 123 -6.49 11.56 -10.97
N ALA A 124 -5.71 12.66 -10.95
CA ALA A 124 -5.69 13.60 -9.83
C ALA A 124 -7.07 14.20 -9.52
N LYS A 125 -7.89 14.53 -10.53
CA LYS A 125 -9.25 15.05 -10.36
C LYS A 125 -10.20 14.08 -9.65
N GLN A 126 -9.92 12.78 -9.69
CA GLN A 126 -10.72 11.78 -8.95
C GLN A 126 -10.63 11.98 -7.43
N PHE A 127 -9.56 12.63 -6.94
CA PHE A 127 -9.36 12.92 -5.52
C PHE A 127 -10.05 14.19 -5.04
N LEU A 128 -10.83 14.89 -5.89
CA LEU A 128 -11.65 15.99 -5.44
C LEU A 128 -12.61 15.53 -4.34
N ASN A 129 -12.65 16.26 -3.22
CA ASN A 129 -13.44 15.97 -2.02
C ASN A 129 -12.97 14.77 -1.21
N VAL A 130 -11.86 14.12 -1.54
CA VAL A 130 -11.21 13.14 -0.63
C VAL A 130 -10.69 13.92 0.59
N PRO A 131 -10.97 13.45 1.83
CA PRO A 131 -10.54 14.17 3.02
C PRO A 131 -9.02 14.18 3.17
N TYR A 132 -8.50 15.28 3.75
CA TYR A 132 -7.12 15.31 4.19
C TYR A 132 -6.94 14.39 5.41
N LEU A 133 -5.95 13.51 5.34
CA LEU A 133 -5.53 12.67 6.45
C LEU A 133 -4.02 12.71 6.56
N TRP A 134 -3.50 13.17 7.71
CA TRP A 134 -2.05 13.14 7.97
C TRP A 134 -1.50 11.74 7.78
N SER A 135 -0.43 11.62 6.99
CA SER A 135 0.16 10.33 6.59
C SER A 135 -0.76 9.39 5.81
N GLY A 136 -1.90 9.88 5.34
CA GLY A 136 -2.84 9.12 4.52
C GLY A 136 -2.30 8.87 3.11
N ARG A 137 -2.57 7.66 2.60
CA ARG A 137 -2.14 7.20 1.28
C ARG A 137 -3.19 6.28 0.67
N SER A 138 -4.46 6.65 0.79
CA SER A 138 -5.57 5.89 0.23
C SER A 138 -6.67 6.82 -0.28
N PHE A 139 -7.57 6.32 -1.11
CA PHE A 139 -8.75 7.09 -1.54
C PHE A 139 -9.68 7.46 -0.38
N PHE A 140 -9.49 6.85 0.80
CA PHE A 140 -10.28 7.17 2.00
C PHE A 140 -9.73 8.36 2.80
N GLY A 141 -8.55 8.84 2.45
CA GLY A 141 -7.88 10.01 3.01
C GLY A 141 -6.42 10.06 2.57
N VAL A 142 -5.96 11.25 2.18
CA VAL A 142 -4.59 11.48 1.69
C VAL A 142 -3.98 12.71 2.33
N ASP A 143 -2.64 12.71 2.50
CA ASP A 143 -1.86 13.94 2.66
C ASP A 143 -1.30 14.42 1.31
N CYS A 144 -0.54 15.50 1.31
CA CYS A 144 -0.01 16.10 0.08
C CYS A 144 0.88 15.14 -0.72
N SER A 145 1.86 14.51 -0.08
CA SER A 145 2.80 13.60 -0.74
C SER A 145 2.18 12.22 -1.03
N GLY A 146 1.29 11.74 -0.17
CA GLY A 146 0.53 10.50 -0.40
C GLY A 146 -0.40 10.62 -1.60
N PHE A 147 -1.05 11.77 -1.80
CA PHE A 147 -1.84 12.08 -2.99
C PHE A 147 -0.99 12.00 -4.27
N VAL A 148 0.14 12.74 -4.30
CA VAL A 148 1.04 12.75 -5.46
C VAL A 148 1.58 11.36 -5.75
N GLN A 149 2.05 10.65 -4.70
CA GLN A 149 2.57 9.29 -4.82
C GLN A 149 1.53 8.32 -5.40
N LEU A 150 0.28 8.39 -4.91
CA LEU A 150 -0.77 7.47 -5.34
C LEU A 150 -1.18 7.73 -6.79
N VAL A 151 -1.35 9.00 -7.19
CA VAL A 151 -1.61 9.37 -8.58
C VAL A 151 -0.50 8.88 -9.50
N CYS A 152 0.76 9.08 -9.13
CA CYS A 152 1.90 8.61 -9.90
C CYS A 152 1.96 7.07 -9.98
N LYS A 153 1.67 6.36 -8.89
CA LYS A 153 1.61 4.89 -8.85
C LYS A 153 0.66 4.32 -9.91
N ILE A 154 -0.52 4.92 -10.07
CA ILE A 154 -1.52 4.51 -11.08
C ILE A 154 -0.94 4.59 -12.50
N HIS A 155 -0.05 5.53 -12.75
CA HIS A 155 0.62 5.70 -14.05
C HIS A 155 1.98 4.99 -14.14
N GLY A 156 2.28 4.07 -13.21
CA GLY A 156 3.52 3.29 -13.22
C GLY A 156 4.77 4.07 -12.82
N ILE A 157 4.59 5.24 -12.20
CA ILE A 157 5.70 6.09 -11.73
C ILE A 157 5.87 5.86 -10.23
N SER A 158 7.04 5.38 -9.84
CA SER A 158 7.38 5.19 -8.42
C SER A 158 7.96 6.48 -7.86
N LEU A 159 7.39 6.95 -6.75
CA LEU A 159 7.88 8.09 -5.99
C LEU A 159 8.09 7.71 -4.52
N PRO A 160 9.04 8.34 -3.82
CA PRO A 160 9.18 8.17 -2.37
C PRO A 160 7.96 8.75 -1.64
N ARG A 161 7.80 8.34 -0.37
CA ARG A 161 6.63 8.70 0.42
C ARG A 161 6.63 10.17 0.86
N ASP A 162 7.76 10.69 1.28
CA ASP A 162 7.85 11.99 1.94
C ASP A 162 8.01 13.13 0.94
N ALA A 163 7.34 14.25 1.19
CA ALA A 163 7.31 15.41 0.31
C ALA A 163 8.71 15.99 0.02
N TYR A 164 9.60 16.00 1.01
CA TYR A 164 10.96 16.50 0.81
C TYR A 164 11.77 15.61 -0.15
N GLN A 165 11.57 14.28 -0.09
CA GLN A 165 12.20 13.33 -1.02
C GLN A 165 11.64 13.47 -2.42
N GLN A 166 10.32 13.70 -2.55
CA GLN A 166 9.70 13.95 -3.85
C GLN A 166 10.22 15.23 -4.49
N ALA A 167 10.46 16.26 -3.69
CA ALA A 167 11.03 17.53 -4.17
C ALA A 167 12.48 17.39 -4.68
N GLU A 168 13.24 16.42 -4.19
CA GLU A 168 14.61 16.16 -4.64
C GLU A 168 14.67 15.44 -6.00
N ILE A 169 13.58 14.79 -6.43
CA ILE A 169 13.49 14.05 -7.68
C ILE A 169 12.94 14.95 -8.81
N GLY A 170 12.15 15.97 -8.45
CA GLY A 170 11.58 16.92 -9.41
C GLY A 170 12.63 17.91 -9.93
N GLU A 171 12.53 18.28 -11.24
CA GLU A 171 13.26 19.39 -11.85
C GLU A 171 12.53 20.72 -11.59
#